data_18aa8bfec4faa2a2a7b0528cdb50b567
#
_entry.id   18aa8bfec4faa2a2a7b0528cdb50b567
#
_cell.length_a   1.000
_cell.length_b   1.000
_cell.length_c   1.000
_cell.angle_alpha   90.00
_cell.angle_beta   90.00
_cell.angle_gamma   90.00
#
_symmetry.space_group_name_H-M   'P 1'
#
loop_
_entity.id
_entity.type
_entity.pdbx_description
1 polymer ?
#
loop_
_entity_poly.entity_id
_entity_poly.type
_entity_poly.pdbx_seq_one_letter_code
_entity_poly.pdbx_strand_id
1 'polypeptide(L)'
;FTNRMYNVRVLPGAEYTDIPRATSGAKGGRLVAGNTFKRMEKKMTVSTEMIPALQACMEEYMTPDPFNVDGKPYMICNLYFDDDADDVIRTSVSLPWYKEKLRLRSYGVPDADTKVFLELKKKCAGVGTKRRAKIPYRDALAYLETGQHPEELTYIDEQVLREIDYYRAHNTVYPKIYVSYVRNAFFGRDDPSFRVTFDSNILTRRYDLDLALGRYGDPALSPGKTLIEVKFSGAVPLWFCRIMSDFGLSFHTFSKVGTNFKLYSYERAREAHPEEEHVLRLLH
;
A
#
# COMPACT_ATOMS: atom_id res chain seq x y z
N PHE A 1 21.79 20.57 14.44
CA PHE A 1 21.30 19.21 14.77
C PHE A 1 20.50 19.29 16.06
N THR A 2 19.21 19.55 15.97
CA THR A 2 18.32 19.60 17.13
C THR A 2 17.34 18.44 17.02
N ASN A 3 17.53 17.45 17.86
CA ASN A 3 16.68 16.29 18.07
C ASN A 3 15.31 16.78 18.58
N ARG A 4 14.31 16.90 17.74
CA ARG A 4 12.93 17.09 18.17
C ARG A 4 12.37 15.73 18.58
N MET A 5 12.50 15.42 19.87
CA MET A 5 11.69 14.39 20.52
C MET A 5 10.22 14.81 20.42
N TYR A 6 9.43 14.03 19.72
CA TYR A 6 7.97 14.17 19.76
C TYR A 6 7.50 13.70 21.13
N ASN A 7 7.23 14.65 22.02
CA ASN A 7 6.51 14.40 23.26
C ASN A 7 5.07 14.01 22.89
N VAL A 8 4.79 12.71 22.96
CA VAL A 8 3.42 12.20 23.04
C VAL A 8 2.88 12.67 24.40
N ARG A 9 2.08 13.72 24.43
CA ARG A 9 1.28 14.06 25.60
C ARG A 9 0.28 12.95 25.83
N VAL A 10 0.57 12.07 26.77
CA VAL A 10 -0.42 11.20 27.39
C VAL A 10 -1.31 12.08 28.24
N LEU A 11 -2.58 12.21 27.86
CA LEU A 11 -3.59 12.86 28.69
C LEU A 11 -3.74 12.06 29.99
N PRO A 12 -3.66 12.67 31.18
CA PRO A 12 -3.89 12.00 32.45
C PRO A 12 -5.40 11.76 32.59
N GLY A 13 -5.83 10.50 32.75
CA GLY A 13 -7.20 10.20 33.16
C GLY A 13 -7.86 8.98 32.50
N ALA A 14 -7.14 7.99 32.01
CA ALA A 14 -7.71 6.69 31.73
C ALA A 14 -7.20 5.69 32.79
N GLU A 15 -7.97 5.50 33.85
CA GLU A 15 -7.75 4.42 34.80
C GLU A 15 -7.94 3.08 34.06
N TYR A 16 -6.88 2.31 33.97
CA TYR A 16 -6.93 0.90 33.59
C TYR A 16 -7.60 0.15 34.72
N THR A 17 -8.86 -0.18 34.55
CA THR A 17 -9.53 -1.15 35.42
C THR A 17 -8.98 -2.54 35.13
N ASP A 18 -8.56 -3.21 36.20
CA ASP A 18 -7.98 -4.53 36.25
C ASP A 18 -8.74 -5.56 35.39
N ILE A 19 -8.01 -6.29 34.57
CA ILE A 19 -8.47 -7.48 33.89
C ILE A 19 -8.67 -8.58 34.99
N PRO A 20 -9.88 -9.12 35.20
CA PRO A 20 -10.07 -10.18 36.18
C PRO A 20 -9.28 -11.43 35.80
N ARG A 21 -8.46 -11.94 36.72
CA ARG A 21 -7.87 -13.29 36.62
C ARG A 21 -9.01 -14.32 36.54
N ALA A 22 -9.06 -15.06 35.43
CA ALA A 22 -9.99 -16.16 35.26
C ALA A 22 -9.70 -17.25 36.29
N THR A 23 -10.65 -17.48 37.22
CA THR A 23 -10.70 -18.64 38.04
C THR A 23 -11.17 -19.85 37.21
N SER A 24 -10.47 -20.97 37.36
CA SER A 24 -10.76 -22.25 36.74
C SER A 24 -12.15 -22.79 37.15
N GLY A 25 -12.98 -23.11 36.18
CA GLY A 25 -14.14 -23.98 36.34
C GLY A 25 -15.36 -23.55 35.55
N ALA A 26 -15.56 -24.09 34.34
CA ALA A 26 -16.80 -24.70 33.84
C ALA A 26 -16.77 -24.87 32.31
N LYS A 27 -16.94 -26.13 31.92
CA LYS A 27 -17.62 -26.70 30.72
C LYS A 27 -17.74 -25.84 29.45
N GLY A 28 -16.98 -26.24 28.39
CA GLY A 28 -17.54 -26.44 27.06
C GLY A 28 -18.02 -25.20 26.29
N GLY A 29 -17.27 -24.08 26.24
CA GLY A 29 -17.43 -23.04 25.26
C GLY A 29 -16.24 -23.04 24.32
N ARG A 30 -16.47 -23.33 23.03
CA ARG A 30 -15.45 -23.20 21.98
C ARG A 30 -15.02 -21.74 21.90
N LEU A 31 -13.94 -21.39 22.58
CA LEU A 31 -13.26 -20.11 22.38
C LEU A 31 -12.87 -20.00 20.92
N VAL A 32 -13.58 -19.18 20.17
CA VAL A 32 -13.12 -18.71 18.87
C VAL A 32 -11.92 -17.82 19.19
N ALA A 33 -10.73 -18.43 19.21
CA ALA A 33 -9.50 -17.68 19.24
C ALA A 33 -9.51 -16.78 18.00
N GLY A 34 -9.63 -15.49 18.21
CA GLY A 34 -9.47 -14.49 17.15
C GLY A 34 -8.05 -14.60 16.62
N ASN A 35 -7.87 -15.38 15.54
CA ASN A 35 -6.61 -15.53 14.87
C ASN A 35 -6.25 -14.20 14.19
N THR A 36 -5.60 -13.31 14.92
CA THR A 36 -4.95 -12.13 14.35
C THR A 36 -3.70 -12.62 13.64
N PHE A 37 -3.83 -13.07 12.39
CA PHE A 37 -2.70 -13.51 11.60
C PHE A 37 -1.84 -12.31 11.21
N LYS A 38 -0.59 -12.32 11.62
CA LYS A 38 0.43 -11.36 11.18
C LYS A 38 0.71 -11.62 9.69
N ARG A 39 0.11 -10.82 8.82
CA ARG A 39 0.32 -10.91 7.37
C ARG A 39 1.63 -10.26 7.00
N MET A 40 2.52 -11.03 6.39
CA MET A 40 3.79 -10.57 5.85
C MET A 40 3.65 -10.20 4.36
N GLU A 41 4.43 -9.22 3.93
CA GLU A 41 4.55 -8.81 2.53
C GLU A 41 6.03 -8.74 2.17
N LYS A 42 6.43 -9.52 1.18
CA LYS A 42 7.77 -9.52 0.61
C LYS A 42 7.70 -9.14 -0.86
N LYS A 43 8.78 -8.59 -1.38
CA LYS A 43 8.84 -8.09 -2.77
C LYS A 43 10.11 -8.53 -3.45
N MET A 44 10.03 -8.64 -4.78
CA MET A 44 11.16 -8.87 -5.66
C MET A 44 10.89 -8.22 -7.02
N THR A 45 11.94 -7.86 -7.72
CA THR A 45 11.87 -7.35 -9.09
C THR A 45 12.52 -8.37 -10.02
N VAL A 46 11.83 -8.74 -11.08
CA VAL A 46 12.27 -9.75 -12.04
C VAL A 46 12.27 -9.19 -13.46
N SER A 47 12.98 -9.86 -14.39
CA SER A 47 12.80 -9.56 -15.81
C SER A 47 11.38 -9.91 -16.24
N THR A 48 10.74 -9.04 -17.03
CA THR A 48 9.38 -9.30 -17.54
C THR A 48 9.33 -10.55 -18.42
N GLU A 49 10.42 -10.89 -19.08
CA GLU A 49 10.55 -12.11 -19.89
C GLU A 49 10.41 -13.40 -19.08
N MET A 50 10.73 -13.35 -17.77
CA MET A 50 10.60 -14.52 -16.89
C MET A 50 9.15 -14.79 -16.45
N ILE A 51 8.25 -13.82 -16.60
CA ILE A 51 6.89 -13.90 -16.05
C ILE A 51 6.10 -15.08 -16.59
N PRO A 52 6.07 -15.38 -17.91
CA PRO A 52 5.32 -16.53 -18.41
C PRO A 52 5.78 -17.87 -17.79
N ALA A 53 7.10 -18.07 -17.69
CA ALA A 53 7.64 -19.28 -17.09
C ALA A 53 7.34 -19.39 -15.59
N LEU A 54 7.47 -18.27 -14.84
CA LEU A 54 7.10 -18.22 -13.43
C LEU A 54 5.61 -18.52 -13.21
N GLN A 55 4.72 -17.97 -14.03
CA GLN A 55 3.28 -18.20 -13.94
C GLN A 55 2.95 -19.67 -14.24
N ALA A 56 3.55 -20.25 -15.27
CA ALA A 56 3.38 -21.68 -15.59
C ALA A 56 3.76 -22.59 -14.42
N CYS A 57 4.89 -22.33 -13.74
CA CYS A 57 5.29 -23.09 -12.56
C CYS A 57 4.33 -22.90 -11.36
N MET A 58 3.55 -21.83 -11.35
CA MET A 58 2.58 -21.53 -10.27
C MET A 58 1.18 -22.07 -10.53
N GLU A 59 0.84 -22.45 -11.76
CA GLU A 59 -0.53 -22.86 -12.17
C GLU A 59 -1.09 -24.01 -11.34
N GLU A 60 -0.25 -24.97 -10.95
CA GLU A 60 -0.67 -26.10 -10.11
C GLU A 60 -1.13 -25.66 -8.72
N TYR A 61 -0.50 -24.61 -8.18
CA TYR A 61 -0.65 -24.20 -6.77
C TYR A 61 -1.55 -22.98 -6.58
N MET A 62 -1.86 -22.25 -7.66
CA MET A 62 -2.54 -20.96 -7.55
C MET A 62 -3.72 -20.86 -8.51
N THR A 63 -4.68 -20.01 -8.12
CA THR A 63 -5.85 -19.62 -8.94
C THR A 63 -5.78 -18.12 -9.21
N PRO A 64 -6.18 -17.68 -10.43
CA PRO A 64 -6.29 -16.26 -10.74
C PRO A 64 -7.24 -15.52 -9.79
N ASP A 65 -6.92 -14.25 -9.51
CA ASP A 65 -7.80 -13.32 -8.79
C ASP A 65 -9.10 -13.13 -9.62
N PRO A 66 -10.31 -13.12 -9.02
CA PRO A 66 -11.56 -12.84 -9.72
C PRO A 66 -11.60 -11.53 -10.51
N PHE A 67 -10.73 -10.55 -10.16
CA PHE A 67 -10.57 -9.32 -10.94
C PHE A 67 -9.74 -9.51 -12.22
N ASN A 68 -9.08 -10.64 -12.41
CA ASN A 68 -8.45 -11.02 -13.67
C ASN A 68 -9.54 -11.58 -14.62
N VAL A 69 -10.45 -10.73 -15.09
CA VAL A 69 -11.53 -11.13 -16.00
C VAL A 69 -10.91 -11.73 -17.26
N ASP A 70 -11.35 -12.93 -17.66
CA ASP A 70 -10.81 -13.70 -18.79
C ASP A 70 -9.29 -13.92 -18.71
N GLY A 71 -8.75 -14.03 -17.49
CA GLY A 71 -7.31 -14.16 -17.29
C GLY A 71 -6.49 -12.88 -17.58
N LYS A 72 -7.16 -11.77 -17.89
CA LYS A 72 -6.51 -10.51 -18.25
C LYS A 72 -6.10 -9.71 -17.03
N PRO A 73 -4.89 -9.10 -17.03
CA PRO A 73 -4.47 -8.17 -16.00
C PRO A 73 -5.38 -6.95 -15.94
N TYR A 74 -5.51 -6.34 -14.78
CA TYR A 74 -6.31 -5.15 -14.56
C TYR A 74 -5.46 -3.95 -14.11
N MET A 75 -5.92 -2.77 -14.49
CA MET A 75 -5.24 -1.52 -14.16
C MET A 75 -5.65 -1.05 -12.77
N ILE A 76 -4.68 -0.54 -12.01
CA ILE A 76 -4.88 0.12 -10.73
C ILE A 76 -4.29 1.53 -10.79
N CYS A 77 -5.11 2.53 -10.46
CA CYS A 77 -4.72 3.91 -10.32
C CYS A 77 -4.81 4.33 -8.86
N ASN A 78 -3.84 5.09 -8.37
CA ASN A 78 -3.79 5.54 -6.99
C ASN A 78 -3.34 6.99 -6.91
N LEU A 79 -3.93 7.73 -5.98
CA LEU A 79 -3.46 9.02 -5.52
C LEU A 79 -3.03 8.89 -4.06
N TYR A 80 -1.78 9.19 -3.77
CA TYR A 80 -1.26 9.22 -2.40
C TYR A 80 -1.22 10.65 -1.89
N PHE A 81 -1.54 10.82 -0.63
CA PHE A 81 -1.62 12.10 0.04
C PHE A 81 -0.39 12.30 0.93
N ASP A 82 0.14 13.51 0.92
CA ASP A 82 1.27 13.95 1.71
C ASP A 82 1.17 15.47 1.93
N ASP A 83 2.03 16.03 2.76
CA ASP A 83 2.17 17.47 2.95
C ASP A 83 3.20 18.08 1.97
N ASP A 84 3.44 19.39 2.09
CA ASP A 84 4.41 20.11 1.25
C ASP A 84 5.84 19.61 1.43
N ALA A 85 6.19 19.19 2.65
CA ALA A 85 7.52 18.73 3.01
C ALA A 85 7.77 17.25 2.68
N ASP A 86 6.77 16.53 2.12
CA ASP A 86 6.81 15.09 1.88
C ASP A 86 7.05 14.28 3.19
N ASP A 87 6.51 14.75 4.34
CA ASP A 87 6.81 14.16 5.66
C ASP A 87 6.22 12.77 5.84
N VAL A 88 5.05 12.47 5.24
CA VAL A 88 4.42 11.15 5.31
C VAL A 88 5.30 10.11 4.59
N ILE A 89 5.82 10.43 3.40
CA ILE A 89 6.69 9.49 2.68
C ILE A 89 8.08 9.44 3.26
N ARG A 90 8.65 10.57 3.66
CA ARG A 90 9.96 10.66 4.33
C ARG A 90 9.98 9.82 5.61
N THR A 91 8.99 10.01 6.47
CA THR A 91 8.80 9.19 7.66
C THR A 91 8.61 7.71 7.30
N SER A 92 7.84 7.41 6.26
CA SER A 92 7.62 6.01 5.86
C SER A 92 8.88 5.31 5.34
N VAL A 93 9.79 6.02 4.70
CA VAL A 93 11.07 5.47 4.19
C VAL A 93 12.04 5.19 5.34
N SER A 94 12.05 5.97 6.40
CA SER A 94 12.88 5.75 7.59
C SER A 94 12.46 4.56 8.45
N LEU A 95 11.46 3.76 8.02
CA LEU A 95 10.98 2.55 8.69
C LEU A 95 10.55 2.75 10.15
N PRO A 96 9.72 3.76 10.47
CA PRO A 96 9.34 4.07 11.83
C PRO A 96 8.50 2.95 12.46
N TRP A 97 8.44 2.95 13.79
CA TRP A 97 7.57 2.06 14.57
C TRP A 97 6.09 2.18 14.17
N TYR A 98 5.63 3.41 13.93
CA TYR A 98 4.26 3.72 13.50
C TYR A 98 4.25 4.60 12.25
N LYS A 99 3.36 4.30 11.32
CA LYS A 99 3.10 5.12 10.13
C LYS A 99 1.70 4.95 9.60
N GLU A 100 1.17 6.03 9.05
CA GLU A 100 -0.12 6.05 8.35
C GLU A 100 0.07 6.56 6.92
N LYS A 101 -0.84 6.18 6.04
CA LYS A 101 -0.91 6.70 4.66
C LYS A 101 -2.34 6.73 4.21
N LEU A 102 -2.77 7.89 3.72
CA LEU A 102 -4.04 8.06 3.02
C LEU A 102 -3.83 7.85 1.52
N ARG A 103 -4.79 7.19 0.89
CA ARG A 103 -4.75 6.91 -0.55
C ARG A 103 -6.16 6.82 -1.13
N LEU A 104 -6.37 7.46 -2.28
CA LEU A 104 -7.53 7.22 -3.14
C LEU A 104 -7.14 6.20 -4.22
N ARG A 105 -7.98 5.17 -4.44
CA ARG A 105 -7.70 4.09 -5.41
C ARG A 105 -8.88 3.86 -6.33
N SER A 106 -8.59 3.70 -7.63
CA SER A 106 -9.51 3.21 -8.64
C SER A 106 -8.98 1.93 -9.30
N TYR A 107 -9.89 1.11 -9.78
CA TYR A 107 -9.63 0.03 -10.72
C TYR A 107 -10.00 0.51 -12.13
N GLY A 108 -8.99 0.86 -12.93
CA GLY A 108 -9.14 1.62 -14.15
C GLY A 108 -9.17 3.14 -13.92
N VAL A 109 -9.30 3.90 -15.02
CA VAL A 109 -9.52 5.34 -15.00
C VAL A 109 -10.98 5.59 -14.64
N PRO A 110 -11.28 6.31 -13.54
CA PRO A 110 -12.66 6.50 -13.11
C PRO A 110 -13.38 7.59 -13.91
N ASP A 111 -14.66 7.42 -14.10
CA ASP A 111 -15.63 8.49 -14.32
C ASP A 111 -16.25 8.96 -12.99
N ALA A 112 -17.16 9.92 -13.04
CA ALA A 112 -17.76 10.52 -11.84
C ALA A 112 -18.49 9.50 -10.95
N ASP A 113 -19.13 8.48 -11.53
CA ASP A 113 -19.95 7.48 -10.86
C ASP A 113 -19.17 6.22 -10.46
N THR A 114 -17.98 6.05 -11.02
CA THR A 114 -17.11 4.91 -10.71
C THR A 114 -16.84 4.81 -9.21
N LYS A 115 -17.10 3.63 -8.63
CA LYS A 115 -16.80 3.39 -7.21
C LYS A 115 -15.31 3.30 -7.00
N VAL A 116 -14.79 4.21 -6.20
CA VAL A 116 -13.38 4.29 -5.78
C VAL A 116 -13.22 3.93 -4.32
N PHE A 117 -11.99 3.73 -3.88
CA PHE A 117 -11.66 3.36 -2.51
C PHE A 117 -10.79 4.43 -1.87
N LEU A 118 -11.32 5.09 -0.85
CA LEU A 118 -10.54 5.94 0.03
C LEU A 118 -9.99 5.07 1.16
N GLU A 119 -8.67 4.89 1.21
CA GLU A 119 -8.01 3.90 2.05
C GLU A 119 -7.05 4.57 3.05
N LEU A 120 -7.22 4.28 4.33
CA LEU A 120 -6.25 4.59 5.38
C LEU A 120 -5.48 3.31 5.74
N LYS A 121 -4.18 3.33 5.48
CA LYS A 121 -3.27 2.23 5.80
C LYS A 121 -2.40 2.63 6.97
N LYS A 122 -2.51 1.89 8.07
CA LYS A 122 -1.69 2.06 9.28
C LYS A 122 -0.71 0.90 9.40
N LYS A 123 0.47 1.16 9.92
CA LYS A 123 1.44 0.12 10.27
C LYS A 123 2.05 0.46 11.63
N CYS A 124 1.91 -0.46 12.59
CA CYS A 124 2.46 -0.34 13.92
C CYS A 124 3.27 -1.59 14.25
N ALA A 125 4.51 -1.45 14.70
CA ALA A 125 5.38 -2.57 15.06
C ALA A 125 5.46 -3.68 13.98
N GLY A 126 5.45 -3.29 12.72
CA GLY A 126 5.46 -4.25 11.61
C GLY A 126 4.09 -4.83 11.21
N VAL A 127 3.06 -4.69 12.04
CA VAL A 127 1.69 -5.12 11.74
C VAL A 127 0.96 -4.04 10.95
N GLY A 128 0.43 -4.41 9.78
CA GLY A 128 -0.31 -3.49 8.91
C GLY A 128 -1.82 -3.71 9.00
N THR A 129 -2.57 -2.65 9.24
CA THR A 129 -4.03 -2.62 9.09
C THR A 129 -4.41 -1.72 7.93
N LYS A 130 -5.55 -2.01 7.32
CA LYS A 130 -6.10 -1.20 6.24
C LYS A 130 -7.61 -1.09 6.41
N ARG A 131 -8.09 0.13 6.47
CA ARG A 131 -9.51 0.48 6.41
C ARG A 131 -9.79 1.16 5.09
N ARG A 132 -10.99 0.97 4.52
CA ARG A 132 -11.36 1.59 3.25
C ARG A 132 -12.85 1.88 3.21
N ALA A 133 -13.21 3.06 2.69
CA ALA A 133 -14.56 3.41 2.27
C ALA A 133 -14.68 3.25 0.75
N LYS A 134 -15.84 2.74 0.28
CA LYS A 134 -16.15 2.55 -1.13
C LYS A 134 -17.26 3.51 -1.54
N ILE A 135 -16.92 4.59 -2.20
CA ILE A 135 -17.82 5.69 -2.59
C ILE A 135 -17.66 6.07 -4.06
N PRO A 136 -18.63 6.75 -4.71
CA PRO A 136 -18.46 7.30 -6.05
C PRO A 136 -17.25 8.25 -6.12
N TYR A 137 -16.63 8.35 -7.28
CA TYR A 137 -15.45 9.21 -7.46
C TYR A 137 -15.78 10.69 -7.21
N ARG A 138 -16.90 11.19 -7.72
CA ARG A 138 -17.37 12.57 -7.46
C ARG A 138 -17.52 12.86 -5.96
N ASP A 139 -18.07 11.90 -5.20
CA ASP A 139 -18.28 12.05 -3.76
C ASP A 139 -16.94 12.01 -3.00
N ALA A 140 -16.00 11.18 -3.47
CA ALA A 140 -14.64 11.15 -2.91
C ALA A 140 -13.91 12.48 -3.11
N LEU A 141 -14.04 13.11 -4.29
CA LEU A 141 -13.46 14.43 -4.56
C LEU A 141 -14.11 15.51 -3.69
N ALA A 142 -15.45 15.57 -3.64
CA ALA A 142 -16.18 16.52 -2.81
C ALA A 142 -15.81 16.39 -1.32
N TYR A 143 -15.76 15.16 -0.80
CA TYR A 143 -15.30 14.88 0.56
C TYR A 143 -13.86 15.34 0.82
N LEU A 144 -12.94 15.04 -0.10
CA LEU A 144 -11.54 15.44 0.04
C LEU A 144 -11.35 16.95 0.02
N GLU A 145 -12.19 17.67 -0.73
CA GLU A 145 -12.18 19.14 -0.81
C GLU A 145 -12.84 19.79 0.41
N THR A 146 -14.07 19.38 0.73
CA THR A 146 -14.91 20.08 1.72
C THR A 146 -14.90 19.47 3.11
N GLY A 147 -14.56 18.19 3.24
CA GLY A 147 -14.72 17.40 4.45
C GLY A 147 -16.16 16.92 4.71
N GLN A 148 -17.12 17.27 3.84
CA GLN A 148 -18.51 16.83 4.01
C GLN A 148 -18.68 15.37 3.58
N HIS A 149 -19.27 14.56 4.46
CA HIS A 149 -19.58 13.18 4.15
C HIS A 149 -20.66 13.08 3.08
N PRO A 150 -20.56 12.11 2.16
CA PRO A 150 -21.65 11.78 1.24
C PRO A 150 -22.93 11.41 1.98
N GLU A 151 -24.10 11.72 1.39
CA GLU A 151 -25.39 11.42 2.00
C GLU A 151 -25.66 9.91 2.11
N GLU A 152 -25.26 9.14 1.08
CA GLU A 152 -25.49 7.70 1.01
C GLU A 152 -24.21 6.94 1.37
N LEU A 153 -24.10 6.51 2.62
CA LEU A 153 -22.99 5.72 3.14
C LEU A 153 -23.48 4.43 3.80
N THR A 154 -22.73 3.35 3.63
CA THR A 154 -22.88 2.23 4.53
C THR A 154 -22.31 2.59 5.91
N TYR A 155 -22.78 1.92 6.97
CA TYR A 155 -22.25 2.11 8.32
C TYR A 155 -20.71 1.94 8.39
N ILE A 156 -20.17 0.99 7.63
CA ILE A 156 -18.70 0.75 7.58
C ILE A 156 -17.99 1.90 6.86
N ASP A 157 -18.52 2.39 5.73
CA ASP A 157 -17.92 3.48 5.00
C ASP A 157 -17.89 4.76 5.84
N GLU A 158 -18.99 5.04 6.56
CA GLU A 158 -19.05 6.18 7.48
C GLU A 158 -18.03 6.09 8.61
N GLN A 159 -17.87 4.91 9.23
CA GLN A 159 -16.81 4.72 10.24
C GLN A 159 -15.42 4.99 9.68
N VAL A 160 -15.14 4.52 8.46
CA VAL A 160 -13.84 4.74 7.84
C VAL A 160 -13.61 6.22 7.52
N LEU A 161 -14.63 6.94 7.04
CA LEU A 161 -14.52 8.37 6.79
C LEU A 161 -14.25 9.14 8.09
N ARG A 162 -14.88 8.80 9.22
CA ARG A 162 -14.55 9.39 10.54
C ARG A 162 -13.11 9.13 10.97
N GLU A 163 -12.55 7.94 10.70
CA GLU A 163 -11.13 7.67 10.94
C GLU A 163 -10.22 8.52 10.04
N ILE A 164 -10.65 8.78 8.80
CA ILE A 164 -9.93 9.65 7.86
C ILE A 164 -10.05 11.12 8.28
N ASP A 165 -11.19 11.57 8.81
CA ASP A 165 -11.36 12.91 9.36
C ASP A 165 -10.38 13.15 10.52
N TYR A 166 -10.28 12.19 11.43
CA TYR A 166 -9.30 12.24 12.51
C TYR A 166 -7.87 12.36 11.97
N TYR A 167 -7.53 11.55 10.96
CA TYR A 167 -6.22 11.61 10.32
C TYR A 167 -5.96 12.99 9.70
N ARG A 168 -6.93 13.54 8.93
CA ARG A 168 -6.83 14.85 8.27
C ARG A 168 -6.78 16.01 9.26
N ALA A 169 -7.47 15.92 10.39
CA ALA A 169 -7.42 16.93 11.44
C ALA A 169 -6.01 17.05 12.10
N HIS A 170 -5.22 15.98 12.03
CA HIS A 170 -3.87 15.94 12.61
C HIS A 170 -2.75 16.00 11.56
N ASN A 171 -3.08 15.93 10.28
CA ASN A 171 -2.13 15.93 9.18
C ASN A 171 -2.70 16.77 8.03
N THR A 172 -2.05 17.88 7.72
CA THR A 172 -2.41 18.68 6.55
C THR A 172 -1.88 17.97 5.31
N VAL A 173 -2.75 17.18 4.65
CA VAL A 173 -2.38 16.37 3.49
C VAL A 173 -3.30 16.64 2.30
N TYR A 174 -2.72 16.60 1.12
CA TYR A 174 -3.38 16.74 -0.17
C TYR A 174 -2.78 15.76 -1.20
N PRO A 175 -3.41 15.61 -2.39
CA PRO A 175 -2.85 14.75 -3.42
C PRO A 175 -1.41 15.15 -3.74
N LYS A 176 -0.48 14.18 -3.71
CA LYS A 176 0.96 14.47 -3.92
C LYS A 176 1.61 13.58 -4.96
N ILE A 177 1.22 12.30 -5.02
CA ILE A 177 1.83 11.35 -5.92
C ILE A 177 0.74 10.48 -6.56
N TYR A 178 0.65 10.52 -7.88
CA TYR A 178 -0.10 9.54 -8.66
C TYR A 178 0.78 8.31 -8.91
N VAL A 179 0.18 7.11 -8.77
CA VAL A 179 0.84 5.84 -9.08
C VAL A 179 -0.14 4.92 -9.80
N SER A 180 0.20 4.48 -11.00
CA SER A 180 -0.58 3.47 -11.71
C SER A 180 0.28 2.27 -12.09
N TYR A 181 -0.36 1.11 -12.25
CA TYR A 181 0.27 -0.12 -12.70
C TYR A 181 -0.76 -1.10 -13.23
N VAL A 182 -0.30 -2.05 -14.01
CA VAL A 182 -1.09 -3.18 -14.50
C VAL A 182 -0.79 -4.39 -13.62
N ARG A 183 -1.82 -4.99 -13.03
CA ARG A 183 -1.71 -6.10 -12.07
C ARG A 183 -2.28 -7.38 -12.63
N ASN A 184 -1.49 -8.45 -12.55
CA ASN A 184 -1.96 -9.82 -12.59
C ASN A 184 -1.81 -10.42 -11.18
N ALA A 185 -2.87 -11.05 -10.65
CA ALA A 185 -2.89 -11.50 -9.25
C ALA A 185 -3.40 -12.93 -9.13
N PHE A 186 -2.83 -13.66 -8.14
CA PHE A 186 -3.14 -15.06 -7.91
C PHE A 186 -3.27 -15.33 -6.42
N PHE A 187 -4.15 -16.26 -6.05
CA PHE A 187 -4.32 -16.79 -4.70
C PHE A 187 -3.89 -18.26 -4.65
N GLY A 188 -3.32 -18.67 -3.53
CA GLY A 188 -3.03 -20.09 -3.29
C GLY A 188 -4.33 -20.91 -3.25
N ARG A 189 -4.34 -22.08 -3.90
CA ARG A 189 -5.50 -22.99 -3.93
C ARG A 189 -5.80 -23.53 -2.54
N ASP A 190 -4.77 -24.02 -1.85
CA ASP A 190 -4.91 -24.63 -0.51
C ASP A 190 -4.87 -23.58 0.61
N ASP A 191 -4.21 -22.45 0.38
CA ASP A 191 -4.13 -21.32 1.31
C ASP A 191 -4.44 -20.00 0.60
N PRO A 192 -5.69 -19.54 0.59
CA PRO A 192 -6.07 -18.25 -0.01
C PRO A 192 -5.42 -17.02 0.67
N SER A 193 -4.79 -17.19 1.84
CA SER A 193 -4.01 -16.11 2.47
C SER A 193 -2.67 -15.89 1.77
N PHE A 194 -2.14 -16.91 1.07
CA PHE A 194 -0.99 -16.80 0.20
C PHE A 194 -1.40 -16.14 -1.11
N ARG A 195 -0.83 -14.99 -1.41
CA ARG A 195 -1.15 -14.22 -2.61
C ARG A 195 0.10 -13.73 -3.30
N VAL A 196 0.18 -13.92 -4.61
CA VAL A 196 1.24 -13.39 -5.46
C VAL A 196 0.63 -12.41 -6.46
N THR A 197 1.25 -11.24 -6.62
CA THR A 197 0.82 -10.25 -7.61
C THR A 197 2.01 -9.81 -8.44
N PHE A 198 1.79 -9.68 -9.74
CA PHE A 198 2.74 -9.18 -10.73
C PHE A 198 2.29 -7.79 -11.13
N ASP A 199 3.07 -6.78 -10.79
CA ASP A 199 2.80 -5.37 -11.11
C ASP A 199 3.78 -4.91 -12.18
N SER A 200 3.27 -4.70 -13.38
CA SER A 200 4.02 -4.23 -14.53
C SER A 200 3.65 -2.79 -14.90
N ASN A 201 4.48 -2.18 -15.74
CA ASN A 201 4.23 -0.82 -16.25
C ASN A 201 3.87 0.17 -15.12
N ILE A 202 4.68 0.20 -14.08
CA ILE A 202 4.47 1.10 -12.94
C ILE A 202 4.86 2.51 -13.35
N LEU A 203 3.89 3.43 -13.38
CA LEU A 203 4.08 4.85 -13.69
C LEU A 203 3.79 5.71 -12.46
N THR A 204 4.53 6.80 -12.33
CA THR A 204 4.34 7.78 -11.26
C THR A 204 4.41 9.19 -11.80
N ARG A 205 3.67 10.14 -11.18
CA ARG A 205 3.79 11.58 -11.48
C ARG A 205 3.42 12.41 -10.25
N ARG A 206 3.93 13.65 -10.21
CA ARG A 206 3.66 14.65 -9.16
C ARG A 206 2.93 15.89 -9.71
N TYR A 207 2.38 15.80 -10.87
CA TYR A 207 1.56 16.81 -11.57
C TYR A 207 0.28 16.14 -12.05
N ASP A 208 -0.72 16.93 -12.45
CA ASP A 208 -2.02 16.40 -12.90
C ASP A 208 -2.56 15.31 -11.95
N LEU A 209 -2.69 15.69 -10.68
CA LEU A 209 -2.98 14.78 -9.58
C LEU A 209 -4.47 14.47 -9.47
N ASP A 210 -5.03 13.95 -10.55
CA ASP A 210 -6.39 13.49 -10.69
C ASP A 210 -6.40 12.09 -11.34
N LEU A 211 -7.25 11.18 -10.83
CA LEU A 211 -7.34 9.81 -11.37
C LEU A 211 -8.02 9.77 -12.74
N ALA A 212 -8.95 10.70 -13.01
CA ALA A 212 -9.71 10.75 -14.25
C ALA A 212 -8.88 11.23 -15.46
N LEU A 213 -7.75 11.90 -15.22
CA LEU A 213 -6.86 12.36 -16.29
C LEU A 213 -6.10 11.23 -17.00
N GLY A 214 -6.29 9.99 -16.53
CA GLY A 214 -5.73 8.83 -17.21
C GLY A 214 -4.34 8.42 -16.73
N ARG A 215 -3.77 7.44 -17.47
CA ARG A 215 -2.56 6.74 -17.08
C ARG A 215 -1.36 7.23 -17.90
N TYR A 216 -0.55 8.10 -17.31
CA TYR A 216 0.72 8.58 -17.82
C TYR A 216 1.63 9.02 -16.67
N GLY A 217 2.89 9.27 -16.96
CA GLY A 217 3.94 9.66 -16.01
C GLY A 217 5.23 8.90 -16.24
N ASP A 218 6.16 9.01 -15.31
CA ASP A 218 7.50 8.46 -15.40
C ASP A 218 7.54 7.02 -14.89
N PRO A 219 8.32 6.10 -15.52
CA PRO A 219 8.48 4.75 -15.05
C PRO A 219 9.13 4.69 -13.67
N ALA A 220 8.53 3.94 -12.74
CA ALA A 220 9.10 3.69 -11.41
C ALA A 220 10.03 2.46 -11.37
N LEU A 221 10.11 1.71 -12.44
CA LEU A 221 11.04 0.60 -12.64
C LEU A 221 11.74 0.76 -13.99
N SER A 222 12.96 0.26 -14.07
CA SER A 222 13.67 0.15 -15.34
C SER A 222 12.85 -0.62 -16.37
N PRO A 223 12.97 -0.30 -17.67
CA PRO A 223 12.29 -1.04 -18.74
C PRO A 223 12.56 -2.54 -18.64
N GLY A 224 11.57 -3.35 -18.99
CA GLY A 224 11.66 -4.81 -18.94
C GLY A 224 11.65 -5.42 -17.54
N LYS A 225 11.29 -4.67 -16.49
CA LYS A 225 11.17 -5.16 -15.11
C LYS A 225 9.71 -5.20 -14.65
N THR A 226 9.39 -6.22 -13.88
CA THR A 226 8.09 -6.43 -13.21
C THR A 226 8.32 -6.60 -11.72
N LEU A 227 7.48 -5.96 -10.91
CA LEU A 227 7.47 -6.10 -9.46
C LEU A 227 6.56 -7.27 -9.07
N ILE A 228 7.09 -8.21 -8.31
CA ILE A 228 6.31 -9.27 -7.66
C ILE A 228 6.13 -8.91 -6.19
N GLU A 229 4.89 -8.94 -5.71
CA GLU A 229 4.55 -8.81 -4.29
C GLU A 229 3.96 -10.15 -3.81
N VAL A 230 4.58 -10.73 -2.79
CA VAL A 230 4.15 -11.98 -2.16
C VAL A 230 3.60 -11.67 -0.79
N LYS A 231 2.36 -12.07 -0.52
CA LYS A 231 1.69 -11.90 0.77
C LYS A 231 1.35 -13.26 1.35
N PHE A 232 1.67 -13.46 2.62
CA PHE A 232 1.48 -14.74 3.31
C PHE A 232 1.31 -14.56 4.80
N SER A 233 0.73 -15.56 5.45
CA SER A 233 0.62 -15.68 6.90
C SER A 233 1.48 -16.85 7.36
N GLY A 234 2.36 -16.66 8.36
CA GLY A 234 3.29 -17.70 8.78
C GLY A 234 4.50 -17.86 7.85
N ALA A 235 4.71 -19.04 7.29
CA ALA A 235 5.85 -19.36 6.42
C ALA A 235 5.48 -19.26 4.93
N VAL A 236 6.49 -19.01 4.10
CA VAL A 236 6.36 -19.13 2.63
C VAL A 236 6.25 -20.61 2.28
N PRO A 237 5.28 -21.03 1.43
CA PRO A 237 5.14 -22.42 1.01
C PRO A 237 6.42 -22.98 0.37
N LEU A 238 6.74 -24.25 0.65
CA LEU A 238 7.97 -24.89 0.13
C LEU A 238 8.02 -24.94 -1.40
N TRP A 239 6.88 -25.16 -2.06
CA TRP A 239 6.80 -25.12 -3.51
C TRP A 239 7.21 -23.75 -4.09
N PHE A 240 6.81 -22.65 -3.43
CA PHE A 240 7.20 -21.32 -3.85
C PHE A 240 8.68 -21.03 -3.58
N CYS A 241 9.22 -21.54 -2.47
CA CYS A 241 10.67 -21.45 -2.18
C CYS A 241 11.50 -22.19 -3.25
N ARG A 242 11.02 -23.35 -3.75
CA ARG A 242 11.67 -24.06 -4.85
C ARG A 242 11.67 -23.25 -6.13
N ILE A 243 10.51 -22.71 -6.54
CA ILE A 243 10.43 -21.81 -7.70
C ILE A 243 11.41 -20.63 -7.55
N MET A 244 11.44 -19.98 -6.38
CA MET A 244 12.39 -18.89 -6.15
C MET A 244 13.85 -19.33 -6.35
N SER A 245 14.22 -20.52 -5.84
CA SER A 245 15.56 -21.10 -6.00
C SER A 245 15.88 -21.39 -7.46
N ASP A 246 14.97 -22.04 -8.17
CA ASP A 246 15.17 -22.46 -9.57
C ASP A 246 15.35 -21.26 -10.51
N PHE A 247 14.68 -20.14 -10.22
CA PHE A 247 14.80 -18.89 -10.97
C PHE A 247 15.83 -17.91 -10.39
N GLY A 248 16.57 -18.28 -9.35
CA GLY A 248 17.56 -17.41 -8.71
C GLY A 248 16.96 -16.13 -8.11
N LEU A 249 15.74 -16.18 -7.58
CA LEU A 249 15.02 -15.02 -7.07
C LEU A 249 15.29 -14.79 -5.59
N SER A 250 15.37 -13.52 -5.20
CA SER A 250 15.51 -13.10 -3.80
C SER A 250 14.61 -11.93 -3.47
N PHE A 251 14.17 -11.87 -2.21
CA PHE A 251 13.36 -10.73 -1.74
C PHE A 251 14.23 -9.51 -1.47
N HIS A 252 13.69 -8.34 -1.82
CA HIS A 252 14.31 -7.07 -1.49
C HIS A 252 13.24 -6.01 -1.11
N THR A 253 13.70 -4.86 -0.64
CA THR A 253 12.83 -3.75 -0.30
C THR A 253 12.50 -2.93 -1.53
N PHE A 254 11.21 -2.74 -1.80
CA PHE A 254 10.72 -1.86 -2.86
C PHE A 254 9.47 -1.12 -2.42
N SER A 255 9.38 0.16 -2.76
CA SER A 255 8.19 0.99 -2.52
C SER A 255 7.92 1.87 -3.72
N LYS A 256 6.80 1.69 -4.41
CA LYS A 256 6.40 2.50 -5.57
C LYS A 256 6.46 4.01 -5.28
N VAL A 257 5.94 4.42 -4.12
CA VAL A 257 5.95 5.82 -3.66
C VAL A 257 7.36 6.23 -3.21
N GLY A 258 8.08 5.34 -2.50
CA GLY A 258 9.45 5.61 -2.05
C GLY A 258 10.44 5.77 -3.20
N THR A 259 10.26 5.02 -4.28
CA THR A 259 11.08 5.17 -5.49
C THR A 259 10.82 6.52 -6.15
N ASN A 260 9.55 6.92 -6.32
CA ASN A 260 9.22 8.24 -6.84
C ASN A 260 9.81 9.36 -5.96
N PHE A 261 9.71 9.23 -4.63
CA PHE A 261 10.29 10.22 -3.71
C PHE A 261 11.80 10.35 -3.87
N LYS A 262 12.52 9.23 -4.00
CA LYS A 262 13.98 9.24 -4.19
C LYS A 262 14.36 9.90 -5.52
N LEU A 263 13.71 9.52 -6.62
CA LEU A 263 13.95 10.11 -7.94
C LEU A 263 13.69 11.61 -7.91
N TYR A 264 12.56 12.04 -7.39
CA TYR A 264 12.23 13.46 -7.27
C TYR A 264 13.21 14.23 -6.39
N SER A 265 13.63 13.67 -5.26
CA SER A 265 14.62 14.30 -4.38
C SER A 265 15.98 14.42 -5.04
N TYR A 266 16.37 13.41 -5.84
CA TYR A 266 17.60 13.45 -6.62
C TYR A 266 17.56 14.54 -7.71
N GLU A 267 16.47 14.62 -8.47
CA GLU A 267 16.28 15.64 -9.50
C GLU A 267 16.36 17.05 -8.92
N ARG A 268 15.67 17.30 -7.80
CA ARG A 268 15.74 18.59 -7.10
C ARG A 268 17.14 18.93 -6.59
N ALA A 269 17.85 17.93 -6.04
CA ALA A 269 19.22 18.14 -5.58
C ALA A 269 20.15 18.47 -6.76
N ARG A 270 20.00 17.80 -7.89
CA ARG A 270 20.77 18.07 -9.12
C ARG A 270 20.49 19.46 -9.69
N GLU A 271 19.22 19.90 -9.66
CA GLU A 271 18.85 21.25 -10.11
C GLU A 271 19.41 22.35 -9.19
N ALA A 272 19.43 22.09 -7.86
CA ALA A 272 19.94 23.04 -6.87
C ALA A 272 21.49 23.10 -6.83
N HIS A 273 22.16 21.99 -7.18
CA HIS A 273 23.60 21.80 -7.08
C HIS A 273 24.15 21.10 -8.34
N PRO A 274 24.09 21.72 -9.52
CA PRO A 274 24.52 21.10 -10.78
C PRO A 274 26.01 20.74 -10.78
N GLU A 275 26.83 21.43 -9.99
CA GLU A 275 28.26 21.15 -9.81
C GLU A 275 28.54 19.83 -9.08
N GLU A 276 27.59 19.33 -8.28
CA GLU A 276 27.72 18.10 -7.50
C GLU A 276 27.10 16.87 -8.19
N GLU A 277 26.71 16.95 -9.44
CA GLU A 277 26.02 15.87 -10.15
C GLU A 277 26.79 14.53 -10.07
N HIS A 278 28.12 14.56 -10.11
CA HIS A 278 28.95 13.35 -10.01
C HIS A 278 28.80 12.68 -8.64
N VAL A 279 28.76 13.44 -7.57
CA VAL A 279 28.58 12.94 -6.20
C VAL A 279 27.16 12.39 -5.98
N LEU A 280 26.16 13.10 -6.53
CA LEU A 280 24.75 12.69 -6.44
C LEU A 280 24.48 11.36 -7.16
N ARG A 281 25.17 11.09 -8.28
CA ARG A 281 25.06 9.79 -8.99
C ARG A 281 25.61 8.61 -8.20
N LEU A 282 26.57 8.83 -7.29
CA LEU A 282 27.15 7.77 -6.46
C LEU A 282 26.24 7.37 -5.28
N LEU A 283 25.25 8.19 -4.94
CA LEU A 283 24.32 7.97 -3.83
C LEU A 283 23.03 7.25 -4.26
N HIS A 284 22.88 6.96 -5.56
CA HIS A 284 21.75 6.26 -6.18
C HIS A 284 22.14 4.94 -6.79
#